data_6ee46f4d3df85954d4ebc047a9b042fc
#
_entry.id   6ee46f4d3df85954d4ebc047a9b042fc
#
_cell.length_a   1.000
_cell.length_b   1.000
_cell.length_c   1.000
_cell.angle_alpha   90.00
_cell.angle_beta   90.00
_cell.angle_gamma   90.00
#
_symmetry.space_group_name_H-M   'P 1'
#
loop_
_entity.id
_entity.type
_entity.pdbx_description
1 polymer ?
#
loop_
_entity_poly.entity_id
_entity_poly.type
_entity_poly.pdbx_seq_one_letter_code
_entity_poly.pdbx_strand_id
1 'polypeptide(L)'
;LICIENEKIKNHSAGHISNEEAAELIEFLNNKLGNENISFYHGVSYRHLLKMKGGNKNLKCTPPHDVPGTLFREVMIKALSPDAQATADYLNELTLRSQQLLENHPVNIKRAAEGKDKANSIWLWSPGYKPEMKTLSELYHFKKGSVISAVDLIKGIGVYAGLNVIHVEGATGLYNTNYEGKAQAAIEALRTDDFVYVHVEASDEAGHDGDVPLKIKTIEYLDRRIVKPIFEEVSKWNEPVTIAILPDHPTPCSLRTHTCDPVPFVIYHPGETPDEVTTYDEFAARKGSYGLLKGNEFMKNLIVNSNL
;
A
#
# COMPACT_ATOMS: atom_id res chain seq x y z
N LEU A 1 -7.08 -14.82 -2.83
CA LEU A 1 -7.84 -15.81 -3.62
C LEU A 1 -7.22 -15.97 -5.00
N ILE A 2 -7.08 -17.20 -5.50
CA ILE A 2 -6.53 -17.53 -6.83
C ILE A 2 -7.44 -18.55 -7.54
N CYS A 3 -7.21 -18.71 -8.86
CA CYS A 3 -7.80 -19.79 -9.65
C CYS A 3 -6.79 -20.92 -9.87
N ILE A 4 -7.16 -22.15 -9.51
CA ILE A 4 -6.45 -23.36 -9.85
C ILE A 4 -7.32 -24.18 -10.82
N GLU A 5 -6.71 -24.59 -11.94
CA GLU A 5 -7.34 -25.43 -12.96
C GLU A 5 -6.38 -26.53 -13.40
N ASN A 6 -6.82 -27.76 -13.46
CA ASN A 6 -5.99 -28.92 -13.80
C ASN A 6 -4.70 -29.01 -12.98
N GLU A 7 -4.81 -28.82 -11.65
CA GLU A 7 -3.71 -28.76 -10.68
C GLU A 7 -2.65 -27.65 -10.93
N LYS A 8 -2.93 -26.69 -11.80
CA LYS A 8 -2.03 -25.59 -12.13
C LYS A 8 -2.59 -24.25 -11.64
N ILE A 9 -1.71 -23.35 -11.25
CA ILE A 9 -2.07 -21.94 -10.98
C ILE A 9 -2.45 -21.30 -12.31
N LYS A 10 -3.76 -21.13 -12.56
CA LYS A 10 -4.27 -20.54 -13.77
C LYS A 10 -4.22 -19.01 -13.72
N ASN A 11 -4.68 -18.44 -12.61
CA ASN A 11 -4.84 -17.01 -12.48
C ASN A 11 -4.66 -16.57 -11.02
N HIS A 12 -3.71 -15.68 -10.77
CA HIS A 12 -3.38 -15.19 -9.43
C HIS A 12 -4.43 -14.23 -8.85
N SER A 13 -5.25 -13.61 -9.69
CA SER A 13 -6.30 -12.65 -9.28
C SER A 13 -7.71 -13.27 -9.27
N ALA A 14 -7.82 -14.60 -9.42
CA ALA A 14 -9.10 -15.29 -9.56
C ALA A 14 -10.00 -14.64 -10.64
N GLY A 15 -9.39 -14.25 -11.80
CA GLY A 15 -10.10 -13.59 -12.88
C GLY A 15 -10.66 -12.22 -12.51
N HIS A 16 -9.89 -11.42 -11.76
CA HIS A 16 -10.28 -10.10 -11.26
C HIS A 16 -11.60 -10.16 -10.48
N ILE A 17 -11.65 -11.04 -9.46
CA ILE A 17 -12.80 -11.18 -8.58
C ILE A 17 -13.23 -9.83 -7.97
N SER A 18 -14.55 -9.58 -7.91
CA SER A 18 -15.07 -8.35 -7.28
C SER A 18 -14.92 -8.37 -5.75
N ASN A 19 -15.00 -7.19 -5.13
CA ASN A 19 -14.94 -7.08 -3.67
C ASN A 19 -16.09 -7.84 -2.98
N GLU A 20 -17.28 -7.78 -3.55
CA GLU A 20 -18.48 -8.41 -3.01
C GLU A 20 -18.37 -9.93 -3.04
N GLU A 21 -17.99 -10.49 -4.19
CA GLU A 21 -17.78 -11.95 -4.34
C GLU A 21 -16.66 -12.44 -3.41
N ALA A 22 -15.57 -11.68 -3.31
CA ALA A 22 -14.43 -12.02 -2.46
C ALA A 22 -14.77 -11.93 -0.97
N ALA A 23 -15.55 -10.91 -0.55
CA ALA A 23 -16.02 -10.77 0.82
C ALA A 23 -16.84 -11.99 1.26
N GLU A 24 -17.78 -12.45 0.43
CA GLU A 24 -18.61 -13.64 0.70
C GLU A 24 -17.73 -14.90 0.86
N LEU A 25 -16.76 -15.11 -0.03
CA LEU A 25 -15.86 -16.26 0.04
C LEU A 25 -14.94 -16.22 1.27
N ILE A 26 -14.42 -15.07 1.63
CA ILE A 26 -13.54 -14.91 2.80
C ILE A 26 -14.31 -15.06 4.11
N GLU A 27 -15.52 -14.54 4.21
CA GLU A 27 -16.40 -14.75 5.35
C GLU A 27 -16.74 -16.25 5.50
N PHE A 28 -17.10 -16.92 4.40
CA PHE A 28 -17.35 -18.34 4.39
C PHE A 28 -16.13 -19.14 4.87
N LEU A 29 -14.93 -18.85 4.36
CA LEU A 29 -13.69 -19.50 4.80
C LEU A 29 -13.39 -19.22 6.28
N ASN A 30 -13.61 -18.00 6.75
CA ASN A 30 -13.41 -17.66 8.15
C ASN A 30 -14.36 -18.47 9.06
N ASN A 31 -15.62 -18.67 8.63
CA ASN A 31 -16.59 -19.49 9.36
C ASN A 31 -16.26 -20.98 9.34
N LYS A 32 -15.58 -21.50 8.31
CA LYS A 32 -15.27 -22.94 8.14
C LYS A 32 -13.88 -23.33 8.63
N LEU A 33 -12.90 -22.46 8.49
CA LEU A 33 -11.49 -22.72 8.78
C LEU A 33 -10.95 -21.85 9.92
N GLY A 34 -11.61 -20.74 10.22
CA GLY A 34 -11.23 -19.83 11.30
C GLY A 34 -11.44 -20.48 12.69
N ASN A 35 -10.61 -20.07 13.65
CA ASN A 35 -10.68 -20.48 15.04
C ASN A 35 -9.99 -19.44 15.93
N GLU A 36 -9.79 -19.72 17.21
CA GLU A 36 -9.13 -18.82 18.17
C GLU A 36 -7.70 -18.38 17.75
N ASN A 37 -7.03 -19.15 16.89
CA ASN A 37 -5.67 -18.92 16.42
C ASN A 37 -5.59 -18.45 14.97
N ILE A 38 -6.64 -18.68 14.16
CA ILE A 38 -6.69 -18.36 12.74
C ILE A 38 -7.89 -17.48 12.44
N SER A 39 -7.64 -16.36 11.76
CA SER A 39 -8.71 -15.48 11.28
C SER A 39 -8.39 -14.99 9.86
N PHE A 40 -9.40 -14.98 9.01
CA PHE A 40 -9.34 -14.45 7.65
C PHE A 40 -10.00 -13.08 7.62
N TYR A 41 -9.34 -12.11 7.01
CA TYR A 41 -9.86 -10.75 6.84
C TYR A 41 -9.95 -10.41 5.37
N HIS A 42 -11.10 -9.94 4.93
CA HIS A 42 -11.30 -9.43 3.59
C HIS A 42 -10.49 -8.16 3.39
N GLY A 43 -9.83 -8.05 2.23
CA GLY A 43 -9.10 -6.87 1.75
C GLY A 43 -9.70 -6.38 0.45
N VAL A 44 -8.87 -6.10 -0.57
CA VAL A 44 -9.31 -5.58 -1.87
C VAL A 44 -9.21 -6.65 -2.95
N SER A 45 -10.30 -6.89 -3.68
CA SER A 45 -10.36 -7.85 -4.78
C SER A 45 -9.87 -9.24 -4.35
N TYR A 46 -8.80 -9.75 -4.92
CA TYR A 46 -8.22 -11.06 -4.62
C TYR A 46 -7.24 -11.06 -3.44
N ARG A 47 -6.89 -9.90 -2.87
CA ARG A 47 -5.90 -9.72 -1.78
C ARG A 47 -6.59 -9.69 -0.43
N HIS A 48 -6.17 -10.53 0.47
CA HIS A 48 -6.76 -10.69 1.81
C HIS A 48 -5.66 -10.92 2.84
N LEU A 49 -6.02 -10.90 4.12
CA LEU A 49 -5.10 -11.15 5.22
C LEU A 49 -5.51 -12.42 5.98
N LEU A 50 -4.53 -13.31 6.20
CA LEU A 50 -4.62 -14.36 7.19
C LEU A 50 -3.83 -13.94 8.43
N LYS A 51 -4.47 -13.92 9.59
CA LYS A 51 -3.82 -13.75 10.90
C LYS A 51 -3.72 -15.11 11.59
N MET A 52 -2.50 -15.44 12.03
CA MET A 52 -2.21 -16.67 12.77
C MET A 52 -1.49 -16.35 14.08
N LYS A 53 -1.98 -16.87 15.20
CA LYS A 53 -1.27 -16.83 16.48
C LYS A 53 -0.27 -17.99 16.56
N GLY A 54 0.92 -17.71 17.08
CA GLY A 54 1.97 -18.73 17.30
C GLY A 54 2.60 -19.30 16.02
N GLY A 55 2.33 -18.68 14.85
CA GLY A 55 2.97 -19.08 13.58
C GLY A 55 4.43 -18.62 13.49
N ASN A 56 5.23 -19.37 12.72
CA ASN A 56 6.60 -19.01 12.41
C ASN A 56 6.70 -18.47 10.98
N LYS A 57 7.26 -17.26 10.80
CA LYS A 57 7.40 -16.61 9.48
C LYS A 57 8.57 -17.12 8.64
N ASN A 58 9.43 -17.98 9.20
CA ASN A 58 10.60 -18.50 8.48
C ASN A 58 10.19 -19.53 7.41
N LEU A 59 9.46 -19.05 6.43
CA LEU A 59 8.81 -19.81 5.37
C LEU A 59 9.26 -19.33 4.01
N LYS A 60 9.50 -20.25 3.10
CA LYS A 60 9.61 -19.96 1.66
C LYS A 60 8.23 -20.04 1.05
N CYS A 61 7.69 -18.90 0.65
CA CYS A 61 6.42 -18.78 -0.05
C CYS A 61 6.67 -18.28 -1.47
N THR A 62 5.91 -18.75 -2.44
CA THR A 62 6.03 -18.34 -3.84
C THR A 62 4.86 -17.43 -4.21
N PRO A 63 5.08 -16.20 -4.65
CA PRO A 63 4.02 -15.34 -5.15
C PRO A 63 3.30 -15.99 -6.35
N PRO A 64 1.97 -16.03 -6.41
CA PRO A 64 1.26 -16.79 -7.44
C PRO A 64 1.38 -16.15 -8.84
N HIS A 65 1.69 -14.86 -8.92
CA HIS A 65 1.90 -14.15 -10.18
C HIS A 65 3.26 -14.45 -10.82
N ASP A 66 4.22 -14.99 -10.08
CA ASP A 66 5.55 -15.38 -10.60
C ASP A 66 5.53 -16.77 -11.27
N VAL A 67 4.49 -17.56 -11.04
CA VAL A 67 4.46 -18.98 -11.42
C VAL A 67 3.15 -19.41 -12.13
N PRO A 68 2.62 -18.64 -13.08
CA PRO A 68 1.43 -19.02 -13.81
C PRO A 68 1.69 -20.32 -14.61
N GLY A 69 0.72 -21.21 -14.63
CA GLY A 69 0.82 -22.50 -15.34
C GLY A 69 1.61 -23.60 -14.63
N THR A 70 2.24 -23.30 -13.49
CA THR A 70 2.97 -24.28 -12.68
C THR A 70 2.03 -25.14 -11.86
N LEU A 71 2.38 -26.42 -11.65
CA LEU A 71 1.67 -27.31 -10.73
C LEU A 71 1.74 -26.72 -9.32
N PHE A 72 0.58 -26.46 -8.72
CA PHE A 72 0.54 -25.75 -7.42
C PHE A 72 1.26 -26.50 -6.31
N ARG A 73 1.28 -27.85 -6.37
CA ARG A 73 1.96 -28.69 -5.38
C ARG A 73 3.48 -28.51 -5.36
N GLU A 74 4.10 -28.13 -6.47
CA GLU A 74 5.54 -27.92 -6.56
C GLU A 74 5.99 -26.64 -5.86
N VAL A 75 5.08 -25.66 -5.75
CA VAL A 75 5.34 -24.31 -5.25
C VAL A 75 4.62 -23.99 -3.93
N MET A 76 4.12 -25.01 -3.24
CA MET A 76 3.55 -24.89 -1.89
C MET A 76 4.60 -24.42 -0.89
N ILE A 77 4.14 -23.94 0.26
CA ILE A 77 4.99 -23.39 1.32
C ILE A 77 6.00 -24.42 1.81
N LYS A 78 7.25 -24.00 1.98
CA LYS A 78 8.33 -24.81 2.56
C LYS A 78 8.89 -24.11 3.80
N ALA A 79 9.15 -24.87 4.84
CA ALA A 79 9.86 -24.35 6.01
C ALA A 79 11.33 -24.07 5.65
N LEU A 80 11.86 -22.95 6.12
CA LEU A 80 13.28 -22.59 6.01
C LEU A 80 14.08 -22.99 7.26
N SER A 81 13.40 -23.45 8.31
CA SER A 81 14.00 -23.97 9.55
C SER A 81 13.11 -25.06 10.14
N PRO A 82 13.66 -25.99 10.93
CA PRO A 82 12.90 -27.11 11.53
C PRO A 82 11.72 -26.65 12.40
N ASP A 83 11.86 -25.57 13.13
CA ASP A 83 10.82 -24.96 13.99
C ASP A 83 9.67 -24.32 13.20
N ALA A 84 9.86 -24.05 11.92
CA ALA A 84 8.82 -23.53 11.03
C ALA A 84 8.01 -24.66 10.35
N GLN A 85 8.42 -25.92 10.46
CA GLN A 85 7.80 -27.02 9.71
C GLN A 85 6.31 -27.19 10.03
N ALA A 86 5.94 -27.19 11.30
CA ALA A 86 4.55 -27.31 11.70
C ALA A 86 3.66 -26.16 11.15
N THR A 87 4.22 -24.95 11.05
CA THR A 87 3.52 -23.81 10.44
C THR A 87 3.34 -24.03 8.93
N ALA A 88 4.39 -24.47 8.23
CA ALA A 88 4.31 -24.74 6.79
C ALA A 88 3.25 -25.82 6.48
N ASP A 89 3.28 -26.91 7.20
CA ASP A 89 2.35 -28.04 7.02
C ASP A 89 0.91 -27.59 7.25
N TYR A 90 0.65 -26.85 8.32
CA TYR A 90 -0.67 -26.34 8.63
C TYR A 90 -1.21 -25.36 7.58
N LEU A 91 -0.39 -24.42 7.12
CA LEU A 91 -0.79 -23.47 6.07
C LEU A 91 -1.05 -24.16 4.72
N ASN A 92 -0.27 -25.21 4.42
CA ASN A 92 -0.51 -26.03 3.23
C ASN A 92 -1.82 -26.84 3.36
N GLU A 93 -2.12 -27.38 4.54
CA GLU A 93 -3.40 -28.02 4.80
C GLU A 93 -4.57 -27.05 4.63
N LEU A 94 -4.46 -25.82 5.16
CA LEU A 94 -5.50 -24.78 4.97
C LEU A 94 -5.74 -24.51 3.48
N THR A 95 -4.66 -24.43 2.69
CA THR A 95 -4.76 -24.23 1.23
C THR A 95 -5.53 -25.36 0.58
N LEU A 96 -5.21 -26.62 0.87
CA LEU A 96 -5.91 -27.79 0.32
C LEU A 96 -7.37 -27.87 0.76
N ARG A 97 -7.66 -27.58 2.02
CA ARG A 97 -9.03 -27.54 2.54
C ARG A 97 -9.86 -26.44 1.89
N SER A 98 -9.24 -25.28 1.63
CA SER A 98 -9.93 -24.19 0.95
C SER A 98 -10.39 -24.59 -0.45
N GLN A 99 -9.59 -25.35 -1.18
CA GLN A 99 -9.97 -25.84 -2.52
C GLN A 99 -11.22 -26.73 -2.46
N GLN A 100 -11.28 -27.65 -1.49
CA GLN A 100 -12.44 -28.51 -1.31
C GLN A 100 -13.73 -27.73 -0.98
N LEU A 101 -13.59 -26.69 -0.14
CA LEU A 101 -14.72 -25.86 0.30
C LEU A 101 -15.20 -24.91 -0.79
N LEU A 102 -14.28 -24.33 -1.55
CA LEU A 102 -14.58 -23.28 -2.52
C LEU A 102 -15.02 -23.84 -3.89
N GLU A 103 -14.66 -25.06 -4.25
CA GLU A 103 -14.91 -25.61 -5.59
C GLU A 103 -16.38 -25.53 -6.00
N ASN A 104 -17.30 -25.83 -5.08
CA ASN A 104 -18.74 -25.85 -5.29
C ASN A 104 -19.47 -24.73 -4.54
N HIS A 105 -18.76 -23.68 -4.11
CA HIS A 105 -19.42 -22.54 -3.49
C HIS A 105 -20.31 -21.80 -4.49
N PRO A 106 -21.52 -21.31 -4.09
CA PRO A 106 -22.45 -20.64 -5.00
C PRO A 106 -21.83 -19.54 -5.86
N VAL A 107 -20.96 -18.71 -5.28
CA VAL A 107 -20.19 -17.69 -6.03
C VAL A 107 -19.40 -18.33 -7.18
N ASN A 108 -18.69 -19.42 -6.93
CA ASN A 108 -17.87 -20.08 -7.94
C ASN A 108 -18.71 -20.83 -9.00
N ILE A 109 -19.86 -21.37 -8.60
CA ILE A 109 -20.83 -21.95 -9.55
C ILE A 109 -21.34 -20.86 -10.51
N LYS A 110 -21.74 -19.70 -9.96
CA LYS A 110 -22.20 -18.57 -10.76
C LYS A 110 -21.09 -18.06 -11.69
N ARG A 111 -19.86 -17.84 -11.16
CA ARG A 111 -18.72 -17.40 -11.96
C ARG A 111 -18.43 -18.35 -13.13
N ALA A 112 -18.44 -19.65 -12.89
CA ALA A 112 -18.25 -20.65 -13.95
C ALA A 112 -19.36 -20.60 -15.00
N ALA A 113 -20.61 -20.44 -14.60
CA ALA A 113 -21.74 -20.29 -15.52
C ALA A 113 -21.63 -19.01 -16.40
N GLU A 114 -20.97 -17.98 -15.87
CA GLU A 114 -20.68 -16.72 -16.58
C GLU A 114 -19.38 -16.78 -17.41
N GLY A 115 -18.70 -17.92 -17.47
CA GLY A 115 -17.41 -18.08 -18.17
C GLY A 115 -16.23 -17.38 -17.49
N LYS A 116 -16.35 -17.04 -16.20
CA LYS A 116 -15.31 -16.43 -15.39
C LYS A 116 -14.48 -17.49 -14.65
N ASP A 117 -13.23 -17.15 -14.34
CA ASP A 117 -12.39 -18.00 -13.51
C ASP A 117 -12.97 -18.13 -12.09
N LYS A 118 -12.96 -19.36 -11.55
CA LYS A 118 -13.32 -19.60 -10.16
C LYS A 118 -12.26 -19.00 -9.22
N ALA A 119 -12.68 -18.54 -8.06
CA ALA A 119 -11.81 -18.22 -6.93
C ALA A 119 -11.79 -19.46 -5.98
N ASN A 120 -11.13 -20.52 -6.42
CA ASN A 120 -11.28 -21.84 -5.82
C ASN A 120 -10.14 -22.27 -4.88
N SER A 121 -9.20 -21.34 -4.60
CA SER A 121 -8.12 -21.58 -3.63
C SER A 121 -7.70 -20.32 -2.92
N ILE A 122 -7.38 -20.43 -1.62
CA ILE A 122 -6.49 -19.45 -1.00
C ILE A 122 -5.06 -19.77 -1.44
N TRP A 123 -4.21 -18.72 -1.45
CA TRP A 123 -2.78 -18.86 -1.67
C TRP A 123 -2.05 -17.96 -0.69
N LEU A 124 -1.32 -18.57 0.23
CA LEU A 124 -0.70 -17.88 1.35
C LEU A 124 0.76 -17.56 1.02
N TRP A 125 1.10 -16.26 1.06
CA TRP A 125 2.46 -15.79 0.75
C TRP A 125 2.76 -14.49 1.50
N SER A 126 4.01 -14.04 1.46
CA SER A 126 4.47 -12.83 2.14
C SER A 126 4.22 -12.85 3.67
N PRO A 127 4.76 -13.86 4.39
CA PRO A 127 4.58 -13.95 5.84
C PRO A 127 5.34 -12.85 6.56
N GLY A 128 4.75 -12.33 7.66
CA GLY A 128 5.37 -11.34 8.52
C GLY A 128 4.79 -11.37 9.92
N TYR A 129 5.51 -10.84 10.88
CA TYR A 129 4.96 -10.57 12.20
C TYR A 129 4.40 -9.15 12.25
N LYS A 130 3.48 -8.91 13.21
CA LYS A 130 3.08 -7.54 13.55
C LYS A 130 4.34 -6.72 13.86
N PRO A 131 4.58 -5.59 13.18
CA PRO A 131 5.75 -4.78 13.45
C PRO A 131 5.67 -4.18 14.87
N GLU A 132 6.78 -4.25 15.59
CA GLU A 132 6.99 -3.53 16.84
C GLU A 132 7.70 -2.22 16.50
N MET A 133 6.92 -1.17 16.28
CA MET A 133 7.45 0.15 15.95
C MET A 133 6.80 1.21 16.84
N LYS A 134 7.56 2.25 17.14
CA LYS A 134 7.02 3.44 17.81
C LYS A 134 6.13 4.21 16.84
N THR A 135 5.10 4.81 17.36
CA THR A 135 4.25 5.72 16.59
C THR A 135 5.03 7.00 16.24
N LEU A 136 4.58 7.71 15.21
CA LEU A 136 5.16 9.01 14.87
C LEU A 136 4.98 10.03 16.01
N SER A 137 3.85 9.96 16.71
CA SER A 137 3.61 10.79 17.91
C SER A 137 4.64 10.52 19.02
N GLU A 138 4.99 9.26 19.28
CA GLU A 138 6.05 8.91 20.26
C GLU A 138 7.44 9.34 19.81
N LEU A 139 7.70 9.39 18.51
CA LEU A 139 9.01 9.78 17.97
C LEU A 139 9.18 11.30 17.84
N TYR A 140 8.11 12.01 17.50
CA TYR A 140 8.17 13.43 17.11
C TYR A 140 7.26 14.34 17.94
N HIS A 141 6.59 13.80 18.96
CA HIS A 141 5.84 14.53 19.98
C HIS A 141 4.63 15.35 19.52
N PHE A 142 4.11 15.14 18.32
CA PHE A 142 2.83 15.71 17.93
C PHE A 142 1.65 14.89 18.49
N LYS A 143 0.48 15.51 18.67
CA LYS A 143 -0.65 14.87 19.37
C LYS A 143 -1.51 14.04 18.43
N LYS A 144 -1.75 14.53 17.23
CA LYS A 144 -2.68 13.94 16.31
C LYS A 144 -2.18 14.01 14.86
N GLY A 145 -2.34 12.93 14.13
CA GLY A 145 -1.99 12.89 12.72
C GLY A 145 -2.87 11.95 11.92
N SER A 146 -2.95 12.21 10.63
CA SER A 146 -3.77 11.44 9.70
C SER A 146 -3.01 11.03 8.45
N VAL A 147 -3.48 9.95 7.80
CA VAL A 147 -3.01 9.45 6.50
C VAL A 147 -4.15 9.39 5.51
N ILE A 148 -3.90 9.93 4.32
CA ILE A 148 -4.80 9.89 3.17
C ILE A 148 -4.13 9.08 2.07
N SER A 149 -4.65 7.91 1.75
CA SER A 149 -4.17 7.03 0.69
C SER A 149 -5.29 6.17 0.14
N ALA A 150 -5.20 5.78 -1.12
CA ALA A 150 -6.04 4.73 -1.71
C ALA A 150 -5.48 3.32 -1.44
N VAL A 151 -4.18 3.22 -1.12
CA VAL A 151 -3.42 1.96 -1.02
C VAL A 151 -3.48 1.41 0.40
N ASP A 152 -3.95 0.17 0.53
CA ASP A 152 -4.13 -0.46 1.85
C ASP A 152 -2.79 -0.68 2.60
N LEU A 153 -1.70 -0.92 1.87
CA LEU A 153 -0.35 -1.00 2.45
C LEU A 153 0.01 0.30 3.19
N ILE A 154 -0.18 1.44 2.54
CA ILE A 154 0.12 2.77 3.11
C ILE A 154 -0.81 3.08 4.29
N LYS A 155 -2.12 2.78 4.15
CA LYS A 155 -3.06 2.91 5.28
C LYS A 155 -2.65 2.05 6.46
N GLY A 156 -2.25 0.80 6.21
CA GLY A 156 -1.78 -0.12 7.25
C GLY A 156 -0.51 0.37 7.96
N ILE A 157 0.46 0.90 7.21
CA ILE A 157 1.66 1.54 7.78
C ILE A 157 1.24 2.77 8.62
N GLY A 158 0.32 3.60 8.11
CA GLY A 158 -0.21 4.75 8.83
C GLY A 158 -0.82 4.36 10.18
N VAL A 159 -1.64 3.29 10.21
CA VAL A 159 -2.23 2.76 11.47
C VAL A 159 -1.14 2.34 12.45
N TYR A 160 -0.12 1.60 12.00
CA TYR A 160 1.01 1.23 12.87
C TYR A 160 1.84 2.43 13.31
N ALA A 161 1.92 3.46 12.48
CA ALA A 161 2.57 4.74 12.81
C ALA A 161 1.72 5.64 13.75
N GLY A 162 0.52 5.21 14.13
CA GLY A 162 -0.39 5.95 15.01
C GLY A 162 -1.21 7.04 14.31
N LEU A 163 -1.32 6.99 12.98
CA LEU A 163 -2.11 7.92 12.19
C LEU A 163 -3.56 7.44 12.00
N ASN A 164 -4.49 8.38 11.97
CA ASN A 164 -5.88 8.11 11.60
C ASN A 164 -6.00 7.97 10.07
N VAL A 165 -6.70 6.94 9.61
CA VAL A 165 -6.95 6.75 8.18
C VAL A 165 -8.16 7.59 7.76
N ILE A 166 -7.96 8.50 6.80
CA ILE A 166 -9.04 9.26 6.18
C ILE A 166 -9.41 8.61 4.85
N HIS A 167 -10.67 8.22 4.73
CA HIS A 167 -11.22 7.68 3.49
C HIS A 167 -11.72 8.81 2.60
N VAL A 168 -11.30 8.79 1.34
CA VAL A 168 -11.73 9.75 0.32
C VAL A 168 -12.49 8.99 -0.76
N GLU A 169 -13.74 9.37 -0.97
CA GLU A 169 -14.57 8.76 -2.02
C GLU A 169 -13.98 8.99 -3.40
N GLY A 170 -13.95 7.95 -4.23
CA GLY A 170 -13.33 8.00 -5.56
C GLY A 170 -11.80 8.05 -5.56
N ALA A 171 -11.14 7.90 -4.39
CA ALA A 171 -9.69 7.74 -4.34
C ALA A 171 -9.30 6.33 -4.83
N THR A 172 -8.41 6.29 -5.81
CA THR A 172 -7.82 5.07 -6.37
C THR A 172 -6.29 5.18 -6.35
N GLY A 173 -5.57 4.07 -6.60
CA GLY A 173 -4.13 4.06 -6.87
C GLY A 173 -3.79 4.52 -8.30
N LEU A 174 -4.76 4.73 -9.17
CA LEU A 174 -4.58 5.00 -10.59
C LEU A 174 -4.56 6.52 -10.90
N TYR A 175 -4.22 6.84 -12.14
CA TYR A 175 -4.10 8.22 -12.65
C TYR A 175 -5.42 9.01 -12.66
N ASN A 176 -6.57 8.35 -12.59
CA ASN A 176 -7.91 8.95 -12.51
C ASN A 176 -8.43 9.08 -11.07
N THR A 177 -7.56 9.01 -10.08
CA THR A 177 -7.91 9.17 -8.66
C THR A 177 -8.57 10.53 -8.39
N ASN A 178 -9.35 10.61 -7.31
CA ASN A 178 -9.96 11.88 -6.84
C ASN A 178 -8.90 12.78 -6.16
N TYR A 179 -8.14 13.52 -6.94
CA TYR A 179 -7.10 14.45 -6.45
C TYR A 179 -7.69 15.54 -5.56
N GLU A 180 -8.76 16.20 -6.01
CA GLU A 180 -9.43 17.29 -5.30
C GLU A 180 -9.96 16.82 -3.94
N GLY A 181 -10.57 15.64 -3.90
CA GLY A 181 -11.05 15.04 -2.66
C GLY A 181 -9.92 14.77 -1.67
N LYS A 182 -8.75 14.31 -2.15
CA LYS A 182 -7.56 14.13 -1.30
C LYS A 182 -7.02 15.46 -0.76
N ALA A 183 -6.96 16.48 -1.60
CA ALA A 183 -6.53 17.82 -1.19
C ALA A 183 -7.47 18.43 -0.15
N GLN A 184 -8.79 18.35 -0.39
CA GLN A 184 -9.79 18.85 0.53
C GLN A 184 -9.75 18.12 1.88
N ALA A 185 -9.64 16.80 1.86
CA ALA A 185 -9.51 16.00 3.07
C ALA A 185 -8.26 16.36 3.89
N ALA A 186 -7.14 16.67 3.21
CA ALA A 186 -5.92 17.13 3.87
C ALA A 186 -6.12 18.49 4.55
N ILE A 187 -6.75 19.45 3.86
CA ILE A 187 -7.05 20.77 4.41
C ILE A 187 -7.97 20.67 5.63
N GLU A 188 -9.01 19.84 5.55
CA GLU A 188 -9.92 19.63 6.67
C GLU A 188 -9.24 18.97 7.86
N ALA A 189 -8.41 17.95 7.62
CA ALA A 189 -7.67 17.28 8.67
C ALA A 189 -6.69 18.22 9.37
N LEU A 190 -5.96 19.06 8.64
CA LEU A 190 -4.99 20.03 9.19
C LEU A 190 -5.62 21.07 10.13
N ARG A 191 -6.95 21.22 10.13
CA ARG A 191 -7.63 22.11 11.09
C ARG A 191 -7.63 21.56 12.53
N THR A 192 -7.38 20.28 12.69
CA THR A 192 -7.42 19.59 14.00
C THR A 192 -6.22 18.66 14.24
N ASP A 193 -5.44 18.39 13.21
CA ASP A 193 -4.33 17.46 13.24
C ASP A 193 -3.01 18.21 13.05
N ASP A 194 -2.01 17.85 13.82
CA ASP A 194 -0.65 18.44 13.76
C ASP A 194 0.14 17.91 12.55
N PHE A 195 -0.27 16.75 12.00
CA PHE A 195 0.42 16.11 10.89
C PHE A 195 -0.56 15.41 9.93
N VAL A 196 -0.41 15.64 8.63
CA VAL A 196 -1.19 14.94 7.60
C VAL A 196 -0.27 14.40 6.52
N TYR A 197 -0.31 13.09 6.28
CA TYR A 197 0.41 12.43 5.21
C TYR A 197 -0.54 12.12 4.05
N VAL A 198 -0.27 12.73 2.89
CA VAL A 198 -1.06 12.52 1.66
C VAL A 198 -0.25 11.71 0.68
N HIS A 199 -0.75 10.51 0.34
CA HIS A 199 -0.12 9.61 -0.62
C HIS A 199 -0.90 9.54 -1.92
N VAL A 200 -0.19 9.64 -3.06
CA VAL A 200 -0.77 9.53 -4.41
C VAL A 200 0.15 8.68 -5.28
N GLU A 201 -0.37 7.59 -5.82
CA GLU A 201 0.37 6.56 -6.54
C GLU A 201 0.38 6.77 -8.06
N ALA A 202 -0.44 7.68 -8.58
CA ALA A 202 -0.70 7.88 -10.01
C ALA A 202 0.56 8.02 -10.89
N SER A 203 1.61 8.69 -10.41
CA SER A 203 2.86 8.87 -11.14
C SER A 203 3.73 7.61 -11.14
N ASP A 204 3.60 6.77 -10.11
CA ASP A 204 4.26 5.47 -10.02
C ASP A 204 3.66 4.49 -11.04
N GLU A 205 2.34 4.36 -11.07
CA GLU A 205 1.63 3.52 -12.05
C GLU A 205 1.96 3.90 -13.50
N ALA A 206 2.00 5.21 -13.81
CA ALA A 206 2.44 5.68 -15.13
C ALA A 206 3.90 5.30 -15.43
N GLY A 207 4.75 5.24 -14.42
CA GLY A 207 6.13 4.74 -14.52
C GLY A 207 6.18 3.24 -14.86
N HIS A 208 5.38 2.42 -14.20
CA HIS A 208 5.25 0.99 -14.45
C HIS A 208 4.70 0.69 -15.85
N ASP A 209 3.74 1.49 -16.32
CA ASP A 209 3.22 1.40 -17.70
C ASP A 209 4.26 1.81 -18.75
N GLY A 210 5.30 2.55 -18.36
CA GLY A 210 6.29 3.14 -19.26
C GLY A 210 5.74 4.28 -20.10
N ASP A 211 4.61 4.87 -19.66
CA ASP A 211 3.93 5.98 -20.38
C ASP A 211 4.46 7.33 -19.89
N VAL A 212 5.47 7.84 -20.60
CA VAL A 212 6.11 9.13 -20.28
C VAL A 212 5.13 10.31 -20.34
N PRO A 213 4.30 10.48 -21.39
CA PRO A 213 3.29 11.55 -21.42
C PRO A 213 2.32 11.49 -20.24
N LEU A 214 1.85 10.29 -19.86
CA LEU A 214 0.97 10.11 -18.73
C LEU A 214 1.68 10.46 -17.42
N LYS A 215 2.93 10.05 -17.25
CA LYS A 215 3.71 10.36 -16.03
C LYS A 215 3.91 11.88 -15.86
N ILE A 216 4.25 12.59 -16.91
CA ILE A 216 4.34 14.06 -16.89
C ILE A 216 2.99 14.65 -16.47
N LYS A 217 1.90 14.21 -17.08
CA LYS A 217 0.56 14.69 -16.79
C LYS A 217 0.13 14.42 -15.34
N THR A 218 0.47 13.26 -14.79
CA THR A 218 0.16 12.94 -13.39
C THR A 218 0.95 13.80 -12.41
N ILE A 219 2.22 14.12 -12.71
CA ILE A 219 3.03 15.06 -11.91
C ILE A 219 2.43 16.48 -11.97
N GLU A 220 2.00 16.93 -13.14
CA GLU A 220 1.28 18.21 -13.28
C GLU A 220 -0.05 18.21 -12.50
N TYR A 221 -0.74 17.08 -12.41
CA TYR A 221 -1.95 16.94 -11.60
C TYR A 221 -1.65 16.99 -10.10
N LEU A 222 -0.57 16.36 -9.64
CA LEU A 222 -0.12 16.47 -8.26
C LEU A 222 0.12 17.94 -7.87
N ASP A 223 0.83 18.68 -8.71
CA ASP A 223 1.08 20.09 -8.48
C ASP A 223 -0.23 20.91 -8.45
N ARG A 224 -1.02 20.86 -9.52
CA ARG A 224 -2.19 21.74 -9.70
C ARG A 224 -3.39 21.37 -8.83
N ARG A 225 -3.60 20.07 -8.56
CA ARG A 225 -4.83 19.56 -7.97
C ARG A 225 -4.66 19.11 -6.51
N ILE A 226 -3.41 19.00 -6.02
CA ILE A 226 -3.10 18.66 -4.62
C ILE A 226 -2.26 19.77 -3.97
N VAL A 227 -1.05 19.99 -4.46
CA VAL A 227 -0.09 20.89 -3.81
C VAL A 227 -0.62 22.32 -3.81
N LYS A 228 -1.01 22.83 -4.98
CA LYS A 228 -1.49 24.21 -5.13
C LYS A 228 -2.70 24.51 -4.23
N PRO A 229 -3.82 23.75 -4.26
CA PRO A 229 -4.97 24.07 -3.40
C PRO A 229 -4.66 23.99 -1.91
N ILE A 230 -3.83 23.02 -1.48
CA ILE A 230 -3.40 22.94 -0.08
C ILE A 230 -2.59 24.19 0.28
N PHE A 231 -1.56 24.51 -0.51
CA PHE A 231 -0.70 25.67 -0.25
C PHE A 231 -1.49 26.99 -0.22
N GLU A 232 -2.37 27.23 -1.21
CA GLU A 232 -3.19 28.44 -1.29
C GLU A 232 -4.17 28.58 -0.11
N GLU A 233 -4.65 27.49 0.45
CA GLU A 233 -5.55 27.53 1.60
C GLU A 233 -4.77 27.74 2.91
N VAL A 234 -3.76 26.91 3.18
CA VAL A 234 -3.04 27.00 4.46
C VAL A 234 -2.19 28.27 4.59
N SER A 235 -1.80 28.89 3.47
CA SER A 235 -1.10 30.21 3.47
C SER A 235 -1.97 31.35 3.97
N LYS A 236 -3.27 31.18 4.07
CA LYS A 236 -4.21 32.18 4.63
C LYS A 236 -4.39 32.04 6.13
N TRP A 237 -3.88 30.95 6.70
CA TRP A 237 -4.09 30.65 8.13
C TRP A 237 -3.13 31.46 8.99
N ASN A 238 -3.57 31.78 10.21
CA ASN A 238 -2.71 32.46 11.19
C ASN A 238 -1.62 31.54 11.75
N GLU A 239 -1.91 30.22 11.78
CA GLU A 239 -0.98 29.20 12.20
C GLU A 239 -0.15 28.72 11.00
N PRO A 240 1.20 28.80 11.07
CA PRO A 240 2.05 28.40 9.95
C PRO A 240 2.01 26.88 9.74
N VAL A 241 1.89 26.46 8.47
CA VAL A 241 1.89 25.05 8.08
C VAL A 241 3.14 24.77 7.23
N THR A 242 3.99 23.91 7.74
CA THR A 242 5.15 23.40 6.98
C THR A 242 4.68 22.36 5.95
N ILE A 243 5.15 22.46 4.71
CA ILE A 243 4.79 21.54 3.63
C ILE A 243 6.04 20.85 3.11
N ALA A 244 5.98 19.53 3.01
CA ALA A 244 7.03 18.74 2.38
C ALA A 244 6.47 17.93 1.19
N ILE A 245 7.24 17.86 0.11
CA ILE A 245 6.89 17.10 -1.09
C ILE A 245 8.09 16.26 -1.48
N LEU A 246 7.86 14.96 -1.68
CA LEU A 246 8.88 14.01 -2.15
C LEU A 246 8.21 12.78 -2.79
N PRO A 247 8.88 12.13 -3.75
CA PRO A 247 8.59 10.74 -4.10
C PRO A 247 9.10 9.81 -2.99
N ASP A 248 8.51 8.64 -2.84
CA ASP A 248 9.01 7.58 -1.96
C ASP A 248 10.17 6.79 -2.60
N HIS A 249 10.12 6.60 -3.92
CA HIS A 249 11.16 5.99 -4.76
C HIS A 249 11.05 6.43 -6.22
N PRO A 250 12.10 6.27 -7.04
CA PRO A 250 11.99 6.43 -8.48
C PRO A 250 11.30 5.22 -9.13
N THR A 251 10.47 5.49 -10.15
CA THR A 251 9.92 4.48 -11.05
C THR A 251 10.12 4.95 -12.49
N PRO A 252 11.34 4.79 -13.04
CA PRO A 252 11.65 5.27 -14.38
C PRO A 252 10.83 4.53 -15.45
N CYS A 253 10.20 5.27 -16.35
CA CYS A 253 9.41 4.71 -17.46
C CYS A 253 10.23 3.76 -18.35
N SER A 254 11.53 3.99 -18.48
CA SER A 254 12.43 3.14 -19.25
C SER A 254 12.66 1.76 -18.63
N LEU A 255 12.56 1.66 -17.30
CA LEU A 255 12.77 0.42 -16.55
C LEU A 255 11.47 -0.25 -16.15
N ARG A 256 10.39 0.52 -16.00
CA ARG A 256 9.06 0.06 -15.57
C ARG A 256 9.07 -0.65 -14.20
N THR A 257 10.01 -0.29 -13.36
CA THR A 257 10.16 -0.83 -12.00
C THR A 257 10.92 0.15 -11.14
N HIS A 258 10.87 -0.06 -9.83
CA HIS A 258 11.54 0.79 -8.86
C HIS A 258 13.06 0.71 -8.96
N THR A 259 13.74 1.83 -8.65
CA THR A 259 15.19 1.88 -8.46
C THR A 259 15.54 2.38 -7.05
N CYS A 260 16.83 2.27 -6.69
CA CYS A 260 17.33 2.71 -5.39
C CYS A 260 18.05 4.06 -5.45
N ASP A 261 17.84 4.84 -6.51
CA ASP A 261 18.44 6.15 -6.64
C ASP A 261 17.82 7.15 -5.66
N PRO A 262 18.57 8.16 -5.20
CA PRO A 262 18.03 9.24 -4.39
C PRO A 262 16.90 9.99 -5.11
N VAL A 263 15.89 10.39 -4.34
CA VAL A 263 14.75 11.17 -4.83
C VAL A 263 14.90 12.65 -4.44
N PRO A 264 14.38 13.58 -5.27
CA PRO A 264 14.33 14.99 -4.90
C PRO A 264 13.28 15.20 -3.80
N PHE A 265 13.51 16.18 -2.93
CA PHE A 265 12.52 16.64 -1.98
C PHE A 265 12.57 18.16 -1.82
N VAL A 266 11.48 18.74 -1.36
CA VAL A 266 11.39 20.12 -0.94
C VAL A 266 10.66 20.19 0.40
N ILE A 267 11.14 21.07 1.29
CA ILE A 267 10.46 21.42 2.53
C ILE A 267 10.26 22.93 2.52
N TYR A 268 9.00 23.37 2.61
CA TYR A 268 8.62 24.75 2.75
C TYR A 268 8.30 25.06 4.20
N HIS A 269 9.08 25.95 4.80
CA HIS A 269 8.83 26.50 6.13
C HIS A 269 8.37 27.96 5.98
N PRO A 270 7.16 28.30 6.43
CA PRO A 270 6.67 29.68 6.35
C PRO A 270 7.59 30.66 7.08
N GLY A 271 8.01 31.72 6.38
CA GLY A 271 8.87 32.74 6.96
C GLY A 271 10.37 32.46 6.91
N GLU A 272 10.81 31.29 6.51
CA GLU A 272 12.23 31.01 6.26
C GLU A 272 12.68 31.51 4.89
N THR A 273 13.94 31.94 4.80
CA THR A 273 14.54 32.32 3.51
C THR A 273 14.85 31.05 2.72
N PRO A 274 14.34 30.94 1.46
CA PRO A 274 14.63 29.78 0.63
C PRO A 274 16.11 29.75 0.23
N ASP A 275 16.61 28.56 -0.13
CA ASP A 275 17.90 28.42 -0.77
C ASP A 275 17.87 28.92 -2.23
N GLU A 276 18.99 28.81 -2.96
CA GLU A 276 19.11 29.30 -4.33
C GLU A 276 18.47 28.36 -5.38
N VAL A 277 17.92 27.20 -4.96
CA VAL A 277 17.33 26.21 -5.88
C VAL A 277 15.91 26.62 -6.25
N THR A 278 15.66 26.86 -7.54
CA THR A 278 14.39 27.38 -8.05
C THR A 278 13.59 26.35 -8.84
N THR A 279 14.13 25.15 -9.05
CA THR A 279 13.47 24.06 -9.79
C THR A 279 13.44 22.77 -8.96
N TYR A 280 12.39 21.99 -9.13
CA TYR A 280 12.19 20.73 -8.41
C TYR A 280 12.44 19.54 -9.37
N ASP A 281 13.67 19.07 -9.37
CA ASP A 281 14.12 17.90 -10.14
C ASP A 281 15.36 17.26 -9.48
N GLU A 282 15.75 16.08 -9.95
CA GLU A 282 16.85 15.29 -9.40
C GLU A 282 18.23 15.97 -9.54
N PHE A 283 18.39 16.86 -10.51
CA PHE A 283 19.66 17.56 -10.74
C PHE A 283 19.76 18.82 -9.90
N ALA A 284 18.68 19.59 -9.83
CA ALA A 284 18.62 20.83 -9.07
C ALA A 284 18.66 20.55 -7.55
N ALA A 285 17.93 19.55 -7.08
CA ALA A 285 17.87 19.17 -5.67
C ALA A 285 19.25 18.82 -5.06
N ARG A 286 20.20 18.36 -5.87
CA ARG A 286 21.59 18.10 -5.42
C ARG A 286 22.32 19.36 -4.92
N LYS A 287 21.84 20.55 -5.29
CA LYS A 287 22.40 21.84 -4.88
C LYS A 287 21.65 22.45 -3.69
N GLY A 288 20.59 21.80 -3.24
CA GLY A 288 19.76 22.24 -2.12
C GLY A 288 20.52 22.24 -0.80
N SER A 289 20.12 23.11 0.10
CA SER A 289 20.80 23.34 1.40
C SER A 289 20.79 22.13 2.33
N TYR A 290 19.83 21.23 2.20
CA TYR A 290 19.74 20.01 3.02
C TYR A 290 20.74 18.91 2.61
N GLY A 291 21.25 18.92 1.36
CA GLY A 291 22.11 17.86 0.84
C GLY A 291 21.40 16.50 0.77
N LEU A 292 22.18 15.42 0.83
CA LEU A 292 21.67 14.05 0.81
C LEU A 292 21.29 13.58 2.22
N LEU A 293 20.00 13.42 2.47
CA LEU A 293 19.46 12.89 3.72
C LEU A 293 19.31 11.36 3.68
N LYS A 294 19.45 10.69 4.81
CA LYS A 294 19.32 9.24 4.95
C LYS A 294 18.35 8.86 6.07
N GLY A 295 17.59 7.80 5.84
CA GLY A 295 16.68 7.25 6.85
C GLY A 295 15.69 8.29 7.35
N ASN A 296 15.64 8.51 8.67
CA ASN A 296 14.70 9.43 9.31
C ASN A 296 15.18 10.90 9.42
N GLU A 297 16.29 11.25 8.78
CA GLU A 297 16.80 12.63 8.79
C GLU A 297 15.82 13.60 8.14
N PHE A 298 15.10 13.15 7.09
CA PHE A 298 14.04 13.93 6.47
C PHE A 298 12.96 14.35 7.48
N MET A 299 12.42 13.41 8.24
CA MET A 299 11.39 13.70 9.26
C MET A 299 11.90 14.62 10.36
N LYS A 300 13.16 14.51 10.74
CA LYS A 300 13.77 15.43 11.72
C LYS A 300 13.83 16.86 11.19
N ASN A 301 14.20 17.04 9.91
CA ASN A 301 14.23 18.37 9.30
C ASN A 301 12.81 18.93 9.08
N LEU A 302 11.83 18.08 8.80
CA LEU A 302 10.43 18.49 8.64
C LEU A 302 9.83 19.00 9.97
N ILE A 303 10.07 18.29 11.07
CA ILE A 303 9.33 18.52 12.34
C ILE A 303 10.13 19.38 13.31
N VAL A 304 11.45 19.26 13.39
CA VAL A 304 12.28 19.98 14.37
C VAL A 304 12.37 21.48 14.09
N ASN A 305 12.24 21.90 12.84
CA ASN A 305 12.19 23.33 12.46
C ASN A 305 10.77 23.92 12.55
N SER A 306 9.74 23.08 12.63
CA SER A 306 8.41 23.53 13.04
C SER A 306 8.42 23.66 14.56
N ASN A 307 8.42 24.89 15.09
CA ASN A 307 8.24 25.17 16.53
C ASN A 307 6.85 24.69 16.96
N LEU A 308 6.69 23.38 17.16
CA LEU A 308 5.51 22.77 17.81
C LEU A 308 5.60 22.92 19.31
#